data_8719af99d58c868e615ddee58f4bfd63
#
_entry.id   8719af99d58c868e615ddee58f4bfd63
#
_cell.length_a   1.000
_cell.length_b   1.000
_cell.length_c   1.000
_cell.angle_alpha   90.00
_cell.angle_beta   90.00
_cell.angle_gamma   90.00
#
_symmetry.space_group_name_H-M   'P 1'
#
loop_
_entity.id
_entity.type
_entity.pdbx_description
1 polymer ?
#
loop_
_entity_poly.entity_id
_entity_poly.type
_entity_poly.pdbx_seq_one_letter_code
_entity_poly.pdbx_strand_id
1 'polypeptide(L)'
;MTDQNMHGTIIRITGPVLDVRFETGSEPALKTLLVTEGEPVVHIEVAQHHAPGVIRAIALEPTEGLCCGARVRNTGGGIRVPVGEKV
;
A
#
# COMPACT_ATOMS: atom_id res chain seq x y z
N MET A 1 3.78 -5.36 -18.77
CA MET A 1 3.78 -5.01 -18.53
C MET A 1 3.88 -4.17 -17.60
N THR A 2 3.64 -3.87 -17.05
CA THR A 2 3.50 -2.85 -16.11
C THR A 2 3.52 -3.31 -14.72
N ASP A 3 3.98 -4.51 -14.51
CA ASP A 3 4.02 -5.03 -13.16
C ASP A 3 4.93 -4.23 -12.29
N GLN A 4 5.96 -3.64 -12.84
CA GLN A 4 6.89 -2.89 -12.02
C GLN A 4 6.22 -1.68 -11.40
N ASN A 5 5.11 -1.23 -11.94
CA ASN A 5 4.41 -0.09 -11.37
C ASN A 5 3.54 -0.50 -10.20
N MET A 6 3.47 -1.76 -9.89
CA MET A 6 2.61 -2.22 -8.83
C MET A 6 3.35 -2.43 -7.52
N HIS A 7 4.60 -2.04 -7.46
CA HIS A 7 5.41 -2.24 -6.27
C HIS A 7 5.86 -0.91 -5.70
N GLY A 8 5.91 -0.85 -4.39
CA GLY A 8 6.44 0.31 -3.70
C GLY A 8 7.33 -0.13 -2.57
N THR A 9 7.96 0.83 -1.93
CA THR A 9 8.86 0.57 -0.82
C THR A 9 8.44 1.41 0.37
N ILE A 10 8.34 0.76 1.53
CA ILE A 10 7.99 1.48 2.75
C ILE A 10 9.19 2.30 3.17
N ILE A 11 8.99 3.60 3.32
CA ILE A 11 10.08 4.49 3.70
C ILE A 11 9.92 5.03 5.12
N ARG A 12 8.75 4.85 5.73
CA ARG A 12 8.54 5.34 7.07
C ARG A 12 7.38 4.60 7.70
N ILE A 13 7.52 4.28 8.97
CA ILE A 13 6.47 3.61 9.73
C ILE A 13 6.24 4.39 11.00
N THR A 14 5.02 4.85 11.21
CA THR A 14 4.67 5.59 12.42
C THR A 14 3.38 4.99 12.95
N GLY A 15 3.50 4.03 13.84
CA GLY A 15 2.34 3.32 14.34
C GLY A 15 1.63 2.64 13.18
N PRO A 16 0.34 2.86 13.01
CA PRO A 16 -0.37 2.24 11.90
C PRO A 16 -0.22 2.99 10.59
N VAL A 17 0.49 4.11 10.59
CA VAL A 17 0.60 4.94 9.40
C VAL A 17 1.92 4.65 8.71
N LEU A 18 1.88 4.41 7.41
CA LEU A 18 3.06 4.08 6.63
C LEU A 18 3.19 5.06 5.48
N ASP A 19 4.43 5.46 5.21
CA ASP A 19 4.72 6.21 4.00
C ASP A 19 5.38 5.25 3.03
N VAL A 20 4.87 5.20 1.82
CA VAL A 20 5.34 4.25 0.82
C VAL A 20 5.70 5.03 -0.43
N ARG A 21 6.83 4.70 -1.00
CA ARG A 21 7.31 5.35 -2.21
C ARG A 21 7.01 4.48 -3.42
N PHE A 22 6.41 5.10 -4.40
CA PHE A 22 6.22 4.51 -5.72
C PHE A 22 6.91 5.41 -6.73
N GLU A 23 7.01 4.96 -7.96
CA GLU A 23 7.53 5.84 -8.99
C GLU A 23 6.55 6.98 -9.21
N THR A 24 7.10 8.15 -9.48
CA THR A 24 6.25 9.30 -9.74
C THR A 24 5.35 8.99 -10.92
N GLY A 25 4.07 9.23 -10.72
CA GLY A 25 3.09 8.92 -11.75
C GLY A 25 2.49 7.53 -11.61
N SER A 26 3.05 6.71 -10.72
CA SER A 26 2.54 5.37 -10.51
C SER A 26 1.90 5.21 -9.14
N GLU A 27 1.60 6.31 -8.48
CA GLU A 27 1.02 6.23 -7.14
C GLU A 27 -0.36 5.60 -7.24
N PRO A 28 -0.65 4.66 -6.36
CA PRO A 28 -1.98 4.06 -6.37
C PRO A 28 -3.04 5.06 -5.96
N ALA A 29 -4.25 4.82 -6.41
CA ALA A 29 -5.37 5.69 -6.08
C ALA A 29 -5.71 5.54 -4.60
N LEU A 30 -6.43 6.52 -4.09
CA LEU A 30 -6.91 6.43 -2.72
C LEU A 30 -7.74 5.18 -2.54
N LYS A 31 -7.64 4.60 -1.36
CA LYS A 31 -8.37 3.41 -0.98
C LYS A 31 -7.93 2.15 -1.70
N THR A 32 -6.86 2.22 -2.43
CA THR A 32 -6.28 1.03 -3.02
C THR A 32 -5.68 0.17 -1.93
N LEU A 33 -5.85 -1.13 -2.04
CA LEU A 33 -5.30 -2.06 -1.07
C LEU A 33 -3.93 -2.51 -1.52
N LEU A 34 -2.97 -2.41 -0.63
CA LEU A 34 -1.62 -2.87 -0.86
C LEU A 34 -1.34 -3.98 0.12
N VAL A 35 -0.37 -4.82 -0.20
CA VAL A 35 0.02 -5.89 0.69
C VAL A 35 1.53 -5.97 0.70
N THR A 36 2.10 -6.22 1.87
CA THR A 36 3.55 -6.36 1.97
C THR A 36 3.98 -7.66 1.31
N GLU A 37 5.15 -7.63 0.70
CA GLU A 37 5.76 -8.83 0.16
C GLU A 37 6.65 -9.41 1.24
N GLY A 38 6.54 -10.67 1.49
CA GLY A 38 7.34 -11.29 2.53
C GLY A 38 6.64 -11.19 3.87
N GLU A 39 7.40 -11.41 4.93
CA GLU A 39 6.86 -11.50 6.26
C GLU A 39 7.22 -10.28 7.07
N PRO A 40 6.37 -9.79 7.92
CA PRO A 40 4.99 -10.23 8.10
C PRO A 40 4.10 -9.73 6.97
N VAL A 41 3.04 -10.44 6.71
CA VAL A 41 2.10 -10.01 5.68
C VAL A 41 1.13 -9.03 6.30
N VAL A 42 1.14 -7.81 5.79
CA VAL A 42 0.31 -6.75 6.32
C VAL A 42 -0.41 -6.10 5.15
N HIS A 43 -1.70 -5.92 5.30
CA HIS A 43 -2.48 -5.21 4.29
C HIS A 43 -2.58 -3.75 4.69
N ILE A 44 -2.43 -2.87 3.72
CA ILE A 44 -2.49 -1.44 3.99
C ILE A 44 -3.36 -0.78 2.94
N GLU A 45 -4.01 0.29 3.34
CA GLU A 45 -4.94 0.99 2.47
C GLU A 45 -4.43 2.40 2.24
N VAL A 46 -4.37 2.82 0.98
CA VAL A 46 -3.88 4.14 0.63
C VAL A 46 -4.86 5.17 1.16
N ALA A 47 -4.37 6.07 2.00
CA ALA A 47 -5.22 7.06 2.63
C ALA A 47 -5.03 8.45 2.04
N GLN A 48 -3.85 8.73 1.50
CA GLN A 48 -3.56 10.09 1.09
C GLN A 48 -2.34 10.08 0.18
N HIS A 49 -2.33 10.96 -0.80
CA HIS A 49 -1.14 11.18 -1.59
C HIS A 49 -0.36 12.29 -0.88
N HIS A 50 0.82 11.94 -0.39
CA HIS A 50 1.58 12.86 0.45
C HIS A 50 2.48 13.77 -0.37
N ALA A 51 3.12 13.22 -1.40
CA ALA A 51 4.04 13.98 -2.24
C ALA A 51 4.17 13.21 -3.55
N PRO A 52 4.77 13.81 -4.55
CA PRO A 52 4.97 13.06 -5.80
C PRO A 52 5.72 11.77 -5.52
N GLY A 53 5.14 10.67 -5.91
CA GLY A 53 5.75 9.38 -5.71
C GLY A 53 5.62 8.82 -4.31
N VAL A 54 5.01 9.54 -3.38
CA VAL A 54 4.90 9.06 -2.01
C VAL A 54 3.45 9.10 -1.57
N ILE A 55 2.97 7.98 -1.07
CA ILE A 55 1.61 7.93 -0.56
C ILE A 55 1.67 7.61 0.94
N ARG A 56 0.63 7.99 1.63
CA ARG A 56 0.47 7.67 3.02
C ARG A 56 -0.66 6.68 3.14
N ALA A 57 -0.41 5.60 3.87
CA ALA A 57 -1.37 4.51 3.96
C ALA A 57 -1.52 4.10 5.40
N ILE A 58 -2.59 3.38 5.67
CA ILE A 58 -2.91 2.93 7.01
C ILE A 58 -2.92 1.43 7.02
N ALA A 59 -2.19 0.86 7.97
CA ALA A 59 -2.13 -0.59 8.10
C ALA A 59 -3.45 -1.09 8.66
N LEU A 60 -3.94 -2.16 8.10
CA LEU A 60 -5.16 -2.80 8.56
C LEU A 60 -4.87 -3.89 9.58
N GLU A 61 -3.60 -4.19 9.78
CA GLU A 61 -3.15 -5.19 10.72
C GLU A 61 -1.97 -4.63 11.47
N PRO A 62 -1.58 -5.25 12.59
CA PRO A 62 -0.44 -4.73 13.35
C PRO A 62 0.82 -4.70 12.50
N THR A 63 1.63 -3.67 12.71
CA THR A 63 2.85 -3.51 11.94
C THR A 63 4.07 -4.05 12.66
N GLU A 64 3.89 -4.77 13.75
CA GLU A 64 5.01 -5.34 14.47
C GLU A 64 5.83 -6.22 13.55
N GLY A 65 7.13 -6.04 13.59
CA GLY A 65 8.00 -6.82 12.75
C GLY A 65 8.20 -6.26 11.35
N LEU A 66 7.46 -5.23 11.02
CA LEU A 66 7.59 -4.63 9.69
C LEU A 66 8.69 -3.58 9.75
N CYS A 67 9.53 -3.53 8.75
CA CYS A 67 10.66 -2.61 8.72
C CYS A 67 10.60 -1.69 7.53
N CYS A 68 11.20 -0.53 7.66
CA CYS A 68 11.39 0.34 6.52
C CYS A 68 12.24 -0.40 5.49
N GLY A 69 11.95 -0.16 4.23
CA GLY A 69 12.63 -0.89 3.18
C GLY A 69 11.84 -2.09 2.70
N ALA A 70 10.82 -2.49 3.45
CA ALA A 70 9.99 -3.59 3.01
C ALA A 70 9.22 -3.18 1.77
N ARG A 71 8.95 -4.13 0.91
CA ARG A 71 8.26 -3.85 -0.32
C ARG A 71 6.79 -4.18 -0.18
N VAL A 72 5.98 -3.43 -0.90
CA VAL A 72 4.55 -3.68 -0.93
C VAL A 72 4.14 -3.83 -2.38
N ARG A 73 3.04 -4.52 -2.57
CA ARG A 73 2.50 -4.76 -3.89
C ARG A 73 1.08 -4.21 -3.96
N ASN A 74 0.78 -3.56 -5.07
CA ASN A 74 -0.55 -3.06 -5.32
C ASN A 74 -1.40 -4.24 -5.77
N THR A 75 -2.49 -4.50 -5.06
CA THR A 75 -3.31 -5.65 -5.40
C THR A 75 -4.22 -5.39 -6.58
N GLY A 76 -4.25 -4.15 -7.06
CA GLY A 76 -5.04 -3.84 -8.23
C GLY A 76 -6.42 -3.34 -7.92
N GLY A 77 -6.75 -3.16 -6.66
CA GLY A 77 -8.07 -2.65 -6.33
C GLY A 77 -8.15 -2.27 -4.90
N GLY A 78 -9.23 -1.68 -4.51
CA GLY A 78 -9.41 -1.28 -3.13
C GLY A 78 -10.08 -2.36 -2.35
N ILE A 79 -10.30 -2.06 -1.09
CA ILE A 79 -11.08 -2.89 -0.27
C ILE A 79 -12.48 -2.69 -0.72
N ARG A 80 -13.07 -3.58 -1.40
CA ARG A 80 -14.42 -3.39 -1.76
C ARG A 80 -15.05 -4.68 -1.79
N VAL A 81 -16.20 -4.60 -1.51
CA VAL A 81 -16.90 -5.71 -1.50
C VAL A 81 -17.36 -5.91 -2.80
N PRO A 82 -17.19 -6.74 -3.26
CA PRO A 82 -17.57 -6.91 -4.62
C PRO A 82 -19.04 -7.10 -4.80
N VAL A 83 -19.19 -6.54 -4.45
CA VAL A 83 -19.92 -6.44 -4.36
C VAL A 83 -20.68 -6.71 -4.58
N GLY A 84 -20.78 -6.73 -4.57
CA GLY A 84 -21.31 -6.78 -4.62
C GLY A 84 -21.88 -6.91 -5.22
N GLU A 85 -21.65 -6.87 -5.41
CA GLU A 85 -21.96 -6.83 -5.87
C GLU A 85 -22.42 -7.33 -6.25
N LYS A 86 -22.70 -7.49 -6.17
CA LYS A 86 -23.13 -7.84 -6.43
C LYS A 86 -23.34 -8.36 -6.44
N VAL A 87 -23.42 -8.41 -6.35
CA VAL A 87 -23.61 -8.72 -6.17
C VAL A 87 -23.76 -8.89 -6.32
#